data_845f77b64787630801f242f521110839
#
_entry.id   845f77b64787630801f242f521110839
#
_cell.length_a   1.000
_cell.length_b   1.000
_cell.length_c   1.000
_cell.angle_alpha   90.00
_cell.angle_beta   90.00
_cell.angle_gamma   90.00
#
_symmetry.space_group_name_H-M   'P 1'
#
loop_
_entity.id
_entity.type
_entity.pdbx_description
1 polymer ?
#
loop_
_entity_poly.entity_id
_entity_poly.type
_entity_poly.pdbx_seq_one_letter_code
_entity_poly.pdbx_strand_id
1 'polypeptide(L)'
;DLRIKLPLLVFPLILSSMKPLNRKQFDAVLWFFISSVFFVTILATIKFIRRDFFDVRELSVFVSHIRLSLCIVFSIFILGYYFFKRNYKPIIKLIIVFLILWFLWQIMILESFIGILIIAALCVTLTLYFIFKSENMTAKISSVVVIVIILSLSVYYPYKVIRDYKTPKKIVAEQLDTHTELGNPYTFDTLRYG
;
A
#
# COMPACT_ATOMS: atom_id res chain seq x y z
N ASP A 1 9.18 -27.22 0.56
CA ASP A 1 8.21 -26.34 1.21
C ASP A 1 8.46 -26.10 2.70
N LEU A 2 9.12 -27.04 3.41
CA LEU A 2 9.42 -26.89 4.84
C LEU A 2 10.38 -25.70 5.08
N ARG A 3 11.37 -25.51 4.20
CA ARG A 3 12.36 -24.41 4.31
C ARG A 3 11.73 -23.01 4.30
N ILE A 4 10.63 -22.84 3.56
CA ILE A 4 9.92 -21.55 3.45
C ILE A 4 9.02 -21.32 4.68
N LYS A 5 8.47 -22.37 5.25
CA LYS A 5 7.53 -22.30 6.40
C LYS A 5 8.24 -22.34 7.75
N LEU A 6 9.46 -22.88 7.80
CA LEU A 6 10.24 -23.01 9.04
C LEU A 6 10.47 -21.68 9.76
N PRO A 7 10.78 -20.55 9.10
CA PRO A 7 10.90 -19.25 9.77
C PRO A 7 9.62 -18.81 10.48
N LEU A 8 8.44 -19.13 9.93
CA LEU A 8 7.15 -18.78 10.54
C LEU A 8 6.91 -19.46 11.89
N LEU A 9 7.55 -20.59 12.11
CA LEU A 9 7.47 -21.33 13.38
C LEU A 9 8.63 -20.95 14.32
N VAL A 10 9.83 -20.80 13.77
CA VAL A 10 11.06 -20.53 14.56
C VAL A 10 11.04 -19.10 15.11
N PHE A 11 10.62 -18.09 14.35
CA PHE A 11 10.59 -16.70 14.83
C PHE A 11 9.69 -16.49 16.05
N PRO A 12 8.43 -16.98 16.09
CA PRO A 12 7.62 -16.87 17.31
C PRO A 12 8.24 -17.59 18.51
N LEU A 13 8.86 -18.75 18.31
CA LEU A 13 9.53 -19.49 19.40
C LEU A 13 10.72 -18.72 19.95
N ILE A 14 11.57 -18.14 19.09
CA ILE A 14 12.68 -17.30 19.53
C ILE A 14 12.16 -16.08 20.29
N LEU A 15 11.16 -15.39 19.73
CA LEU A 15 10.60 -14.19 20.35
C LEU A 15 9.94 -14.49 21.71
N SER A 16 9.27 -15.65 21.86
CA SER A 16 8.66 -16.05 23.11
C SER A 16 9.70 -16.40 24.20
N SER A 17 10.90 -16.83 23.81
CA SER A 17 12.00 -17.17 24.71
C SER A 17 12.81 -15.94 25.15
N MET A 18 12.64 -14.80 24.48
CA MET A 18 13.37 -13.57 24.82
C MET A 18 12.69 -12.81 25.96
N LYS A 19 13.48 -12.08 26.75
CA LYS A 19 12.92 -11.13 27.74
C LYS A 19 12.04 -10.11 27.02
N PRO A 20 10.89 -9.72 27.63
CA PRO A 20 9.99 -8.74 27.01
C PRO A 20 10.74 -7.43 26.76
N LEU A 21 10.60 -6.90 25.56
CA LEU A 21 11.19 -5.63 25.17
C LEU A 21 10.66 -4.48 26.05
N ASN A 22 11.56 -3.64 26.52
CA ASN A 22 11.16 -2.40 27.19
C ASN A 22 10.43 -1.49 26.18
N ARG A 23 9.50 -0.67 26.66
CA ARG A 23 8.72 0.27 25.78
C ARG A 23 9.63 1.13 24.90
N LYS A 24 10.75 1.61 25.39
CA LYS A 24 11.72 2.39 24.59
C LYS A 24 12.32 1.58 23.44
N GLN A 25 12.67 0.32 23.70
CA GLN A 25 13.22 -0.58 22.69
C GLN A 25 12.17 -0.93 21.63
N PHE A 26 10.94 -1.19 22.04
CA PHE A 26 9.83 -1.45 21.13
C PHE A 26 9.54 -0.25 20.23
N ASP A 27 9.46 0.95 20.81
CA ASP A 27 9.29 2.18 20.04
C ASP A 27 10.45 2.40 19.05
N ALA A 28 11.70 2.11 19.46
CA ALA A 28 12.85 2.22 18.57
C ALA A 28 12.75 1.28 17.36
N VAL A 29 12.33 0.03 17.57
CA VAL A 29 12.10 -0.94 16.49
C VAL A 29 11.02 -0.43 15.52
N LEU A 30 9.91 0.11 16.03
CA LEU A 30 8.84 0.64 15.19
C LEU A 30 9.30 1.86 14.38
N TRP A 31 10.06 2.77 14.99
CA TRP A 31 10.62 3.92 14.26
C TRP A 31 11.65 3.50 13.21
N PHE A 32 12.48 2.50 13.51
CA PHE A 32 13.42 1.94 12.54
C PHE A 32 12.67 1.32 11.35
N PHE A 33 11.59 0.58 11.62
CA PHE A 33 10.73 0.03 10.58
C PHE A 33 10.14 1.13 9.68
N ILE A 34 9.53 2.18 10.28
CA ILE A 34 8.96 3.30 9.52
C ILE A 34 10.04 3.99 8.66
N SER A 35 11.23 4.22 9.23
CA SER A 35 12.36 4.84 8.52
C SER A 35 12.82 3.98 7.34
N SER A 36 12.87 2.67 7.50
CA SER A 36 13.25 1.72 6.43
C SER A 36 12.23 1.74 5.29
N VAL A 37 10.93 1.71 5.63
CA VAL A 37 9.85 1.80 4.63
C VAL A 37 9.90 3.16 3.92
N PHE A 38 10.12 4.25 4.65
CA PHE A 38 10.25 5.60 4.08
C PHE A 38 11.42 5.67 3.09
N PHE A 39 12.58 5.11 3.44
CA PHE A 39 13.73 5.04 2.55
C PHE A 39 13.43 4.28 1.25
N VAL A 40 12.79 3.11 1.35
CA VAL A 40 12.41 2.34 0.17
C VAL A 40 11.41 3.09 -0.71
N THR A 41 10.47 3.84 -0.11
CA THR A 41 9.50 4.64 -0.86
C THR A 41 10.17 5.83 -1.56
N ILE A 42 11.22 6.43 -1.00
CA ILE A 42 12.02 7.45 -1.69
C ILE A 42 12.68 6.87 -2.94
N LEU A 43 13.29 5.68 -2.84
CA LEU A 43 13.91 5.03 -3.99
C LEU A 43 12.89 4.70 -5.08
N ALA A 44 11.70 4.21 -4.69
CA ALA A 44 10.59 3.98 -5.61
C ALA A 44 10.16 5.26 -6.32
N THR A 45 10.10 6.40 -5.59
CA THR A 45 9.76 7.71 -6.15
C THR A 45 10.82 8.19 -7.15
N ILE A 46 12.11 8.03 -6.82
CA ILE A 46 13.20 8.41 -7.74
C ILE A 46 13.08 7.61 -9.04
N LYS A 47 12.84 6.30 -8.95
CA LYS A 47 12.65 5.44 -10.11
C LYS A 47 11.41 5.85 -10.92
N PHE A 48 10.31 6.20 -10.25
CA PHE A 48 9.10 6.70 -10.87
C PHE A 48 9.34 8.00 -11.66
N ILE A 49 10.08 8.95 -11.08
CA ILE A 49 10.38 10.25 -11.73
C ILE A 49 11.29 10.04 -12.95
N ARG A 50 12.26 9.13 -12.87
CA ARG A 50 13.18 8.82 -13.99
C ARG A 50 12.49 8.07 -15.12
N ARG A 51 11.28 7.55 -14.92
CA ARG A 51 10.55 6.68 -15.86
C ARG A 51 11.32 5.40 -16.24
N ASP A 52 12.22 4.94 -15.37
CA ASP A 52 13.03 3.74 -15.57
C ASP A 52 12.24 2.46 -15.20
N PHE A 53 11.05 2.29 -15.76
CA PHE A 53 10.23 1.10 -15.52
C PHE A 53 9.26 0.87 -16.69
N PHE A 54 9.08 -0.40 -17.05
CA PHE A 54 8.06 -0.84 -18.01
C PHE A 54 6.73 -1.14 -17.33
N ASP A 55 6.77 -1.66 -16.10
CA ASP A 55 5.60 -2.00 -15.28
C ASP A 55 5.71 -1.33 -13.90
N VAL A 56 4.59 -0.86 -13.37
CA VAL A 56 4.49 -0.29 -12.01
C VAL A 56 5.03 -1.26 -10.94
N ARG A 57 4.98 -2.58 -11.23
CA ARG A 57 5.51 -3.63 -10.36
C ARG A 57 7.03 -3.53 -10.15
N GLU A 58 7.75 -2.95 -11.09
CA GLU A 58 9.22 -2.77 -11.03
C GLU A 58 9.65 -1.59 -10.18
N LEU A 59 8.72 -0.73 -9.76
CA LEU A 59 9.02 0.41 -8.88
C LEU A 59 9.57 -0.02 -7.52
N SER A 60 9.19 -1.20 -7.05
CA SER A 60 9.70 -1.75 -5.80
C SER A 60 11.00 -2.53 -6.02
N VAL A 61 12.14 -1.89 -5.69
CA VAL A 61 13.49 -2.40 -5.99
C VAL A 61 13.86 -3.64 -5.14
N PHE A 62 13.48 -3.67 -3.86
CA PHE A 62 13.95 -4.70 -2.93
C PHE A 62 12.88 -5.73 -2.55
N VAL A 63 11.62 -5.39 -2.70
CA VAL A 63 10.48 -6.20 -2.21
C VAL A 63 9.39 -6.15 -3.27
N SER A 64 8.58 -7.21 -3.42
CA SER A 64 7.45 -7.14 -4.36
C SER A 64 6.52 -5.98 -4.01
N HIS A 65 5.91 -5.33 -5.01
CA HIS A 65 5.02 -4.18 -4.84
C HIS A 65 3.88 -4.43 -3.84
N ILE A 66 3.37 -5.68 -3.76
CA ILE A 66 2.35 -6.10 -2.80
C ILE A 66 2.89 -6.04 -1.36
N ARG A 67 4.09 -6.57 -1.13
CA ARG A 67 4.71 -6.56 0.20
C ARG A 67 5.08 -5.15 0.64
N LEU A 68 5.56 -4.32 -0.29
CA LEU A 68 5.85 -2.92 0.00
C LEU A 68 4.58 -2.16 0.40
N SER A 69 3.47 -2.35 -0.33
CA SER A 69 2.20 -1.71 0.03
C SER A 69 1.69 -2.15 1.41
N LEU A 70 1.85 -3.42 1.79
CA LEU A 70 1.52 -3.90 3.13
C LEU A 70 2.39 -3.24 4.21
N CYS A 71 3.70 -3.11 3.98
CA CYS A 71 4.61 -2.41 4.89
C CYS A 71 4.23 -0.93 5.04
N ILE A 72 3.84 -0.27 3.95
CA ILE A 72 3.36 1.12 3.96
C ILE A 72 2.08 1.24 4.80
N VAL A 73 1.08 0.39 4.56
CA VAL A 73 -0.17 0.39 5.34
C VAL A 73 0.10 0.17 6.82
N PHE A 74 0.98 -0.77 7.17
CA PHE A 74 1.36 -1.03 8.55
C PHE A 74 2.07 0.19 9.17
N SER A 75 2.92 0.89 8.42
CA SER A 75 3.56 2.14 8.86
C SER A 75 2.54 3.25 9.12
N ILE A 76 1.54 3.41 8.26
CA ILE A 76 0.44 4.36 8.46
C ILE A 76 -0.29 4.05 9.78
N PHE A 77 -0.54 2.77 10.04
CA PHE A 77 -1.22 2.34 11.26
C PHE A 77 -0.43 2.66 12.53
N ILE A 78 0.88 2.40 12.53
CA ILE A 78 1.77 2.74 13.64
C ILE A 78 1.81 4.27 13.85
N LEU A 79 1.93 5.06 12.77
CA LEU A 79 1.94 6.52 12.85
C LEU A 79 0.61 7.05 13.39
N GLY A 80 -0.52 6.49 12.95
CA GLY A 80 -1.85 6.81 13.50
C GLY A 80 -1.94 6.53 15.00
N TYR A 81 -1.45 5.37 15.44
CA TYR A 81 -1.38 5.04 16.85
C TYR A 81 -0.55 6.07 17.65
N TYR A 82 0.61 6.46 17.15
CA TYR A 82 1.44 7.47 17.80
C TYR A 82 0.79 8.85 17.83
N PHE A 83 0.09 9.22 16.77
CA PHE A 83 -0.61 10.50 16.69
C PHE A 83 -1.68 10.65 17.77
N PHE A 84 -2.50 9.59 17.97
CA PHE A 84 -3.63 9.65 18.93
C PHE A 84 -3.22 9.36 20.37
N LYS A 85 -2.28 8.45 20.59
CA LYS A 85 -2.00 7.95 21.95
C LYS A 85 -0.89 8.70 22.66
N ARG A 86 -0.01 9.41 21.93
CA ARG A 86 1.11 10.14 22.54
C ARG A 86 0.94 11.65 22.43
N ASN A 87 1.11 12.34 23.58
CA ASN A 87 1.15 13.80 23.62
C ASN A 87 2.52 14.31 23.15
N TYR A 88 2.77 14.19 21.85
CA TYR A 88 3.96 14.77 21.22
C TYR A 88 3.82 16.29 21.05
N LYS A 89 4.97 16.98 20.99
CA LYS A 89 5.05 18.40 20.59
C LYS A 89 4.39 18.59 19.21
N PRO A 90 3.79 19.76 18.93
CA PRO A 90 3.06 19.99 17.66
C PRO A 90 3.93 19.75 16.42
N ILE A 91 5.22 20.04 16.49
CA ILE A 91 6.18 19.78 15.39
C ILE A 91 6.25 18.27 15.06
N ILE A 92 6.31 17.41 16.08
CA ILE A 92 6.37 15.95 15.84
C ILE A 92 5.04 15.45 15.25
N LYS A 93 3.91 15.98 15.70
CA LYS A 93 2.59 15.66 15.12
C LYS A 93 2.52 16.07 13.64
N LEU A 94 3.09 17.24 13.29
CA LEU A 94 3.16 17.69 11.90
C LEU A 94 4.00 16.73 11.03
N ILE A 95 5.14 16.27 11.53
CA ILE A 95 5.98 15.27 10.83
C ILE A 95 5.21 13.96 10.64
N ILE A 96 4.49 13.49 11.66
CA ILE A 96 3.66 12.29 11.55
C ILE A 96 2.60 12.43 10.45
N VAL A 97 1.90 13.57 10.42
CA VAL A 97 0.88 13.84 9.38
C VAL A 97 1.53 13.87 7.99
N PHE A 98 2.69 14.54 7.84
CA PHE A 98 3.43 14.55 6.58
C PHE A 98 3.80 13.13 6.12
N LEU A 99 4.31 12.28 7.02
CA LEU A 99 4.65 10.90 6.69
C LEU A 99 3.42 10.07 6.30
N ILE A 100 2.28 10.27 6.96
CA ILE A 100 1.03 9.60 6.60
C ILE A 100 0.59 10.00 5.18
N LEU A 101 0.61 11.30 4.87
CA LEU A 101 0.25 11.80 3.54
C LEU A 101 1.22 11.29 2.47
N TRP A 102 2.52 11.26 2.76
CA TRP A 102 3.54 10.67 1.89
C TRP A 102 3.25 9.20 1.59
N PHE A 103 2.96 8.40 2.60
CA PHE A 103 2.67 6.99 2.44
C PHE A 103 1.35 6.73 1.68
N LEU A 104 0.32 7.54 1.91
CA LEU A 104 -0.92 7.47 1.13
C LEU A 104 -0.65 7.77 -0.35
N TRP A 105 0.14 8.79 -0.64
CA TRP A 105 0.56 9.12 -2.01
C TRP A 105 1.33 7.97 -2.67
N GLN A 106 2.22 7.31 -1.92
CA GLN A 106 2.97 6.15 -2.41
C GLN A 106 2.07 4.96 -2.78
N ILE A 107 1.02 4.69 -2.03
CA ILE A 107 0.07 3.62 -2.36
C ILE A 107 -0.64 3.90 -3.69
N MET A 108 -0.93 5.18 -3.96
CA MET A 108 -1.52 5.58 -5.25
C MET A 108 -0.55 5.36 -6.41
N ILE A 109 0.74 5.69 -6.24
CA ILE A 109 1.77 5.46 -7.26
C ILE A 109 1.98 3.96 -7.53
N LEU A 110 1.98 3.12 -6.47
CA LEU A 110 2.14 1.69 -6.62
C LEU A 110 0.93 0.99 -7.25
N GLU A 111 -0.17 1.71 -7.47
CA GLU A 111 -1.44 1.15 -7.99
C GLU A 111 -1.86 -0.13 -7.25
N SER A 112 -1.51 -0.23 -5.95
CA SER A 112 -1.72 -1.43 -5.16
C SER A 112 -3.16 -1.53 -4.68
N PHE A 113 -3.95 -2.34 -5.39
CA PHE A 113 -5.33 -2.65 -5.01
C PHE A 113 -5.43 -3.22 -3.58
N ILE A 114 -4.51 -4.12 -3.21
CA ILE A 114 -4.49 -4.74 -1.88
C ILE A 114 -4.23 -3.69 -0.78
N GLY A 115 -3.32 -2.73 -1.01
CA GLY A 115 -3.06 -1.64 -0.08
C GLY A 115 -4.28 -0.77 0.16
N ILE A 116 -4.98 -0.39 -0.90
CA ILE A 116 -6.22 0.41 -0.83
C ILE A 116 -7.31 -0.35 -0.08
N LEU A 117 -7.50 -1.64 -0.39
CA LEU A 117 -8.51 -2.48 0.25
C LEU A 117 -8.27 -2.61 1.77
N ILE A 118 -7.02 -2.82 2.18
CA ILE A 118 -6.69 -2.95 3.62
C ILE A 118 -6.89 -1.61 4.34
N ILE A 119 -6.49 -0.47 3.76
CA ILE A 119 -6.77 0.85 4.34
C ILE A 119 -8.27 1.06 4.49
N ALA A 120 -9.06 0.74 3.47
CA ALA A 120 -10.51 0.85 3.52
C ALA A 120 -11.10 -0.02 4.64
N ALA A 121 -10.67 -1.28 4.75
CA ALA A 121 -11.11 -2.19 5.81
C ALA A 121 -10.75 -1.66 7.21
N LEU A 122 -9.54 -1.14 7.38
CA LEU A 122 -9.10 -0.53 8.64
C LEU A 122 -9.90 0.73 8.98
N CYS A 123 -10.13 1.61 8.00
CA CYS A 123 -10.95 2.81 8.21
C CYS A 123 -12.38 2.44 8.61
N VAL A 124 -13.00 1.45 7.96
CA VAL A 124 -14.33 0.95 8.32
C VAL A 124 -14.32 0.40 9.74
N THR A 125 -13.35 -0.44 10.10
CA THR A 125 -13.24 -1.03 11.45
C THR A 125 -13.08 0.03 12.53
N LEU A 126 -12.21 1.03 12.32
CA LEU A 126 -12.03 2.15 13.25
C LEU A 126 -13.30 2.98 13.39
N THR A 127 -13.97 3.26 12.28
CA THR A 127 -15.20 4.05 12.30
C THR A 127 -16.33 3.31 13.02
N LEU A 128 -16.47 1.99 12.79
CA LEU A 128 -17.40 1.16 13.54
C LEU A 128 -17.09 1.18 15.04
N TYR A 129 -15.81 1.05 15.42
CA TYR A 129 -15.41 1.16 16.83
C TYR A 129 -15.83 2.51 17.44
N PHE A 130 -15.66 3.63 16.72
CA PHE A 130 -16.09 4.95 17.17
C PHE A 130 -17.61 5.06 17.29
N ILE A 131 -18.39 4.47 16.36
CA ILE A 131 -19.85 4.45 16.42
C ILE A 131 -20.34 3.75 17.69
N PHE A 132 -19.75 2.59 18.02
CA PHE A 132 -20.15 1.84 19.22
C PHE A 132 -19.74 2.54 20.52
N LYS A 133 -18.64 3.29 20.52
CA LYS A 133 -18.12 3.97 21.70
C LYS A 133 -18.71 5.36 21.93
N SER A 134 -19.17 6.03 20.88
CA SER A 134 -19.68 7.41 20.97
C SER A 134 -21.14 7.41 21.45
N GLU A 135 -21.47 8.28 22.39
CA GLU A 135 -22.84 8.54 22.82
C GLU A 135 -23.52 9.63 21.97
N ASN A 136 -22.74 10.47 21.28
CA ASN A 136 -23.24 11.59 20.48
C ASN A 136 -23.83 11.13 19.14
N MET A 137 -25.11 11.45 18.91
CA MET A 137 -25.82 11.09 17.68
C MET A 137 -25.20 11.74 16.41
N THR A 138 -24.78 12.99 16.52
CA THR A 138 -24.07 13.70 15.41
C THR A 138 -22.77 13.05 15.02
N ALA A 139 -21.98 12.56 15.99
CA ALA A 139 -20.75 11.83 15.73
C ALA A 139 -21.01 10.48 15.02
N LYS A 140 -22.08 9.78 15.39
CA LYS A 140 -22.51 8.54 14.72
C LYS A 140 -22.89 8.79 13.26
N ILE A 141 -23.69 9.80 12.98
CA ILE A 141 -24.12 10.14 11.61
C ILE A 141 -22.91 10.53 10.76
N SER A 142 -22.04 11.41 11.26
CA SER A 142 -20.80 11.79 10.59
C SER A 142 -19.92 10.56 10.26
N SER A 143 -19.81 9.62 11.19
CA SER A 143 -19.04 8.39 11.01
C SER A 143 -19.64 7.48 9.94
N VAL A 144 -20.96 7.35 9.86
CA VAL A 144 -21.64 6.59 8.80
C VAL A 144 -21.38 7.20 7.43
N VAL A 145 -21.45 8.52 7.30
CA VAL A 145 -21.14 9.22 6.04
C VAL A 145 -19.70 8.94 5.59
N VAL A 146 -18.74 8.96 6.51
CA VAL A 146 -17.33 8.63 6.22
C VAL A 146 -17.18 7.19 5.71
N ILE A 147 -17.88 6.22 6.33
CA ILE A 147 -17.87 4.82 5.86
C ILE A 147 -18.40 4.72 4.43
N VAL A 148 -19.52 5.37 4.13
CA VAL A 148 -20.12 5.33 2.79
C VAL A 148 -19.16 5.91 1.75
N ILE A 149 -18.51 7.03 2.04
CA ILE A 149 -17.52 7.64 1.15
C ILE A 149 -16.33 6.68 0.91
N ILE A 150 -15.78 6.08 1.97
CA ILE A 150 -14.64 5.15 1.86
C ILE A 150 -15.02 3.92 1.03
N LEU A 151 -16.20 3.33 1.29
CA LEU A 151 -16.68 2.18 0.52
C LEU A 151 -16.90 2.53 -0.95
N SER A 152 -17.49 3.70 -1.23
CA SER A 152 -17.71 4.17 -2.61
C SER A 152 -16.40 4.33 -3.37
N LEU A 153 -15.39 4.95 -2.76
CA LEU A 153 -14.06 5.10 -3.35
C LEU A 153 -13.37 3.75 -3.55
N SER A 154 -13.50 2.82 -2.59
CA SER A 154 -12.91 1.48 -2.66
C SER A 154 -13.52 0.62 -3.77
N VAL A 155 -14.79 0.83 -4.12
CA VAL A 155 -15.45 0.12 -5.23
C VAL A 155 -15.18 0.82 -6.56
N TYR A 156 -15.13 2.15 -6.58
CA TYR A 156 -14.92 2.92 -7.81
C TYR A 156 -13.56 2.64 -8.46
N TYR A 157 -12.51 2.55 -7.66
CA TYR A 157 -11.15 2.33 -8.18
C TYR A 157 -11.01 0.99 -8.92
N PRO A 158 -11.35 -0.18 -8.34
CA PRO A 158 -11.27 -1.45 -9.06
C PRO A 158 -12.24 -1.52 -10.24
N TYR A 159 -13.42 -0.90 -10.15
CA TYR A 159 -14.34 -0.82 -11.27
C TYR A 159 -13.70 -0.10 -12.48
N LYS A 160 -13.03 1.03 -12.22
CA LYS A 160 -12.31 1.77 -13.26
C LYS A 160 -11.20 0.91 -13.89
N VAL A 161 -10.37 0.27 -13.05
CA VAL A 161 -9.26 -0.60 -13.51
C VAL A 161 -9.79 -1.76 -14.35
N ILE A 162 -10.85 -2.45 -13.90
CA ILE A 162 -11.46 -3.57 -14.64
C ILE A 162 -12.06 -3.09 -15.96
N ARG A 163 -12.70 -1.92 -15.98
CA ARG A 163 -13.26 -1.34 -17.18
C ARG A 163 -12.16 -1.00 -18.19
N ASP A 164 -11.09 -0.36 -17.73
CA ASP A 164 -9.97 0.04 -18.59
C ASP A 164 -9.20 -1.20 -19.11
N TYR A 165 -9.20 -2.30 -18.36
CA TYR A 165 -8.65 -3.59 -18.81
C TYR A 165 -9.55 -4.29 -19.85
N LYS A 166 -10.89 -4.18 -19.71
CA LYS A 166 -11.85 -4.78 -20.63
C LYS A 166 -12.03 -3.98 -21.92
N THR A 167 -11.67 -2.69 -21.94
CA THR A 167 -11.64 -1.89 -23.16
C THR A 167 -10.25 -2.01 -23.78
N PRO A 168 -10.03 -2.91 -24.77
CA PRO A 168 -8.72 -3.01 -25.41
C PRO A 168 -8.43 -1.65 -26.06
N LYS A 169 -7.33 -1.02 -25.66
CA LYS A 169 -6.80 0.11 -26.43
C LYS A 169 -6.62 -0.41 -27.85
N LYS A 170 -7.32 0.18 -28.81
CA LYS A 170 -7.10 -0.10 -30.23
C LYS A 170 -5.61 0.17 -30.48
N ILE A 171 -4.83 -0.89 -30.57
CA ILE A 171 -3.44 -0.79 -30.96
C ILE A 171 -3.49 -0.38 -32.41
N VAL A 172 -3.05 0.83 -32.72
CA VAL A 172 -2.96 1.29 -34.11
C VAL A 172 -1.86 0.44 -34.72
N ALA A 173 -2.23 -0.42 -35.65
CA ALA A 173 -1.34 -1.39 -36.29
C ALA A 173 -0.07 -0.75 -36.93
N GLU A 174 -0.14 0.56 -37.22
CA GLU A 174 0.98 1.37 -37.74
C GLU A 174 2.13 1.59 -36.73
N GLN A 175 1.92 1.34 -35.43
CA GLN A 175 2.95 1.54 -34.39
C GLN A 175 3.60 0.22 -33.92
N LEU A 176 3.25 -0.90 -34.52
CA LEU A 176 3.84 -2.19 -34.18
C LEU A 176 5.03 -2.45 -35.10
N ASP A 177 6.17 -2.70 -34.48
CA ASP A 177 7.35 -3.22 -35.21
C ASP A 177 6.96 -4.54 -35.90
N THR A 178 7.10 -4.58 -37.21
CA THR A 178 6.74 -5.76 -38.01
C THR A 178 7.81 -6.86 -37.97
N HIS A 179 9.02 -6.52 -37.53
CA HIS A 179 10.17 -7.44 -37.48
C HIS A 179 10.90 -7.35 -36.14
N THR A 180 11.45 -8.46 -35.70
CA THR A 180 12.36 -8.50 -34.53
C THR A 180 13.70 -7.82 -34.89
N GLU A 181 14.51 -7.46 -33.86
CA GLU A 181 15.87 -6.96 -34.08
C GLU A 181 16.78 -7.91 -34.94
N LEU A 182 16.40 -9.18 -35.01
CA LEU A 182 17.04 -10.20 -35.84
C LEU A 182 16.45 -10.34 -37.25
N GLY A 183 15.48 -9.46 -37.62
CA GLY A 183 14.87 -9.44 -38.97
C GLY A 183 13.74 -10.46 -39.18
N ASN A 184 13.34 -11.24 -38.16
CA ASN A 184 12.25 -12.20 -38.31
C ASN A 184 10.90 -11.47 -38.20
N PRO A 185 9.90 -11.76 -39.07
CA PRO A 185 8.59 -11.16 -39.00
C PRO A 185 7.86 -11.62 -37.74
N TYR A 186 7.17 -10.69 -37.03
CA TYR A 186 6.26 -11.05 -35.94
C TYR A 186 5.00 -11.71 -36.48
N THR A 187 4.67 -12.89 -35.98
CA THR A 187 3.36 -13.51 -36.17
C THR A 187 2.43 -13.04 -35.05
N PHE A 188 1.51 -12.14 -35.39
CA PHE A 188 0.51 -11.68 -34.42
C PHE A 188 -0.61 -12.73 -34.29
N ASP A 189 -0.81 -13.25 -33.09
CA ASP A 189 -1.94 -14.16 -32.81
C ASP A 189 -3.24 -13.33 -32.67
N THR A 190 -3.90 -13.13 -33.82
CA THR A 190 -5.16 -12.39 -33.89
C THR A 190 -6.37 -13.18 -33.35
N LEU A 191 -6.20 -14.49 -33.11
CA LEU A 191 -7.29 -15.38 -32.68
C LEU A 191 -7.56 -15.36 -31.16
N ARG A 192 -6.64 -14.81 -30.37
CA ARG A 192 -6.71 -14.86 -28.90
C ARG A 192 -7.31 -13.61 -28.27
N TYR A 193 -7.51 -12.53 -29.03
CA TYR A 193 -8.00 -11.22 -28.55
C TYR A 193 -9.02 -10.56 -29.48
N GLY A 194 -9.68 -11.34 -30.29
CA GLY A 194 -10.81 -10.92 -31.11
C GLY A 194 -12.13 -11.08 -30.38
#